data_f2531484b45b1e710e926a131bae07d5
#
_entry.id   f2531484b45b1e710e926a131bae07d5
#
_cell.length_a   1.000
_cell.length_b   1.000
_cell.length_c   1.000
_cell.angle_alpha   90.00
_cell.angle_beta   90.00
_cell.angle_gamma   90.00
#
_symmetry.space_group_name_H-M   'P 1'
#
loop_
_entity.id
_entity.type
_entity.pdbx_description
1 polymer ?
#
loop_
_entity_poly.entity_id
_entity_poly.type
_entity_poly.pdbx_seq_one_letter_code
_entity_poly.pdbx_strand_id
1 'polypeptide(L)'
;MINTVIFDMDGVIFDTERLAHRCWLEVARQNGIEDMDKIYPSIIGCNHSRAAETLLNYYGENFPVENFLQDTRRTFNRYIDTCGVPIKPGVTELLMFLKTNGYMTALASSSDRAIVEKELKSADIYKYFDKIVCGDEITHSKPDPEIFLKAVSALKSQKRESMVIEDSYNGLQAALSAGVTAVMVPDMLPATKELIGTGVKVFPNLLSVKIALKENKIK
;
A
#
# COMPACT_ATOMS: atom_id res chain seq x y z
N MET A 1 19.51 11.01 11.58
CA MET A 1 19.47 10.93 10.10
C MET A 1 18.76 9.63 9.74
N ILE A 2 17.90 9.65 8.73
CA ILE A 2 17.21 8.43 8.26
C ILE A 2 18.23 7.48 7.62
N ASN A 3 18.23 6.24 8.04
CA ASN A 3 19.05 5.15 7.50
C ASN A 3 18.22 3.89 7.18
N THR A 4 16.93 3.92 7.51
CA THR A 4 16.00 2.79 7.38
C THR A 4 14.73 3.27 6.66
N VAL A 5 14.35 2.55 5.59
CA VAL A 5 13.15 2.85 4.82
C VAL A 5 12.24 1.62 4.80
N ILE A 6 11.03 1.79 5.30
CA ILE A 6 9.99 0.76 5.34
C ILE A 6 8.94 1.16 4.30
N PHE A 7 8.61 0.25 3.41
CA PHE A 7 7.62 0.47 2.36
C PHE A 7 6.32 -0.27 2.70
N ASP A 8 5.20 0.39 2.52
CA ASP A 8 3.98 -0.34 2.22
C ASP A 8 4.06 -0.94 0.81
N MET A 9 3.17 -1.87 0.49
CA MET A 9 3.17 -2.59 -0.78
C MET A 9 2.15 -2.03 -1.77
N ASP A 10 0.88 -2.10 -1.42
CA ASP A 10 -0.23 -1.74 -2.29
C ASP A 10 -0.37 -0.21 -2.37
N GLY A 11 -0.44 0.33 -3.59
CA GLY A 11 -0.42 1.78 -3.80
C GLY A 11 0.94 2.46 -3.67
N VAL A 12 1.97 1.81 -3.08
CA VAL A 12 3.35 2.32 -2.97
C VAL A 12 4.33 1.61 -3.90
N ILE A 13 4.44 0.30 -3.79
CA ILE A 13 5.31 -0.54 -4.66
C ILE A 13 4.56 -0.94 -5.93
N PHE A 14 3.33 -1.43 -5.77
CA PHE A 14 2.49 -1.89 -6.86
C PHE A 14 1.28 -0.98 -7.07
N ASP A 15 0.87 -0.82 -8.34
CA ASP A 15 -0.31 -0.06 -8.75
C ASP A 15 -1.56 -0.95 -8.71
N THR A 16 -1.74 -1.62 -7.57
CA THR A 16 -2.80 -2.62 -7.35
C THR A 16 -4.17 -1.99 -7.18
N GLU A 17 -4.26 -0.81 -6.57
CA GLU A 17 -5.53 -0.10 -6.37
C GLU A 17 -6.15 0.33 -7.71
N ARG A 18 -5.36 0.86 -8.66
CA ARG A 18 -5.86 1.20 -9.99
C ARG A 18 -6.25 -0.04 -10.80
N LEU A 19 -5.51 -1.14 -10.64
CA LEU A 19 -5.87 -2.41 -11.26
C LEU A 19 -7.18 -2.94 -10.66
N ALA A 20 -7.33 -2.91 -9.34
CA ALA A 20 -8.56 -3.31 -8.66
C ALA A 20 -9.74 -2.46 -9.15
N HIS A 21 -9.61 -1.13 -9.18
CA HIS A 21 -10.64 -0.24 -9.71
C HIS A 21 -11.07 -0.63 -11.14
N ARG A 22 -10.10 -0.85 -12.03
CA ARG A 22 -10.40 -1.31 -13.40
C ARG A 22 -11.18 -2.63 -13.41
N CYS A 23 -10.80 -3.59 -12.57
CA CYS A 23 -11.49 -4.88 -12.48
C CYS A 23 -12.93 -4.71 -11.98
N TRP A 24 -13.14 -3.86 -10.98
CA TRP A 24 -14.48 -3.56 -10.47
C TRP A 24 -15.37 -2.93 -11.53
N LEU A 25 -14.86 -1.95 -12.29
CA LEU A 25 -15.59 -1.33 -13.39
C LEU A 25 -15.89 -2.33 -14.54
N GLU A 26 -14.93 -3.22 -14.84
CA GLU A 26 -15.13 -4.27 -15.85
C GLU A 26 -16.27 -5.21 -15.46
N VAL A 27 -16.24 -5.73 -14.22
CA VAL A 27 -17.26 -6.65 -13.71
C VAL A 27 -18.62 -5.94 -13.57
N ALA A 28 -18.65 -4.70 -13.09
CA ALA A 28 -19.89 -3.92 -13.01
C ALA A 28 -20.52 -3.77 -14.38
N ARG A 29 -19.75 -3.38 -15.40
CA ARG A 29 -20.25 -3.24 -16.77
C ARG A 29 -20.77 -4.56 -17.36
N GLN A 30 -20.09 -5.68 -17.10
CA GLN A 30 -20.52 -7.01 -17.56
C GLN A 30 -21.85 -7.44 -16.95
N ASN A 31 -22.16 -6.96 -15.74
CA ASN A 31 -23.39 -7.29 -15.00
C ASN A 31 -24.46 -6.19 -15.06
N GLY A 32 -24.26 -5.13 -15.86
CA GLY A 32 -25.22 -4.02 -15.96
C GLY A 32 -25.37 -3.20 -14.69
N ILE A 33 -24.32 -3.16 -13.83
CA ILE A 33 -24.29 -2.41 -12.57
C ILE A 33 -23.79 -1.01 -12.89
N GLU A 34 -24.63 -0.01 -12.61
CA GLU A 34 -24.31 1.40 -12.81
C GLU A 34 -23.64 2.00 -11.57
N ASP A 35 -23.06 3.20 -11.73
CA ASP A 35 -22.51 4.04 -10.66
C ASP A 35 -21.34 3.45 -9.85
N MET A 36 -20.73 2.34 -10.28
CA MET A 36 -19.61 1.72 -9.58
C MET A 36 -18.43 2.69 -9.40
N ASP A 37 -18.18 3.54 -10.39
CA ASP A 37 -17.12 4.55 -10.34
C ASP A 37 -17.34 5.61 -9.24
N LYS A 38 -18.60 5.92 -8.91
CA LYS A 38 -18.97 6.83 -7.82
C LYS A 38 -18.79 6.22 -6.44
N ILE A 39 -18.97 4.90 -6.33
CA ILE A 39 -18.93 4.17 -5.05
C ILE A 39 -17.52 3.70 -4.71
N TYR A 40 -16.74 3.32 -5.72
CA TYR A 40 -15.42 2.75 -5.51
C TYR A 40 -14.52 3.57 -4.56
N PRO A 41 -14.50 4.92 -4.58
CA PRO A 41 -13.71 5.71 -3.64
C PRO A 41 -14.02 5.44 -2.15
N SER A 42 -15.25 5.04 -1.83
CA SER A 42 -15.63 4.69 -0.45
C SER A 42 -15.23 3.28 -0.02
N ILE A 43 -14.73 2.48 -0.98
CA ILE A 43 -14.34 1.08 -0.78
C ILE A 43 -12.81 0.93 -0.74
N ILE A 44 -12.07 1.91 -1.26
CA ILE A 44 -10.59 1.89 -1.26
C ILE A 44 -10.04 1.63 0.14
N GLY A 45 -9.17 0.63 0.26
CA GLY A 45 -8.56 0.24 1.53
C GLY A 45 -9.50 -0.46 2.52
N CYS A 46 -10.74 -0.78 2.11
CA CYS A 46 -11.67 -1.54 2.94
C CYS A 46 -11.36 -3.04 2.86
N ASN A 47 -11.58 -3.73 3.98
CA ASN A 47 -11.64 -5.18 3.97
C ASN A 47 -12.94 -5.69 3.30
N HIS A 48 -12.98 -7.00 3.00
CA HIS A 48 -14.11 -7.64 2.32
C HIS A 48 -15.47 -7.32 2.96
N SER A 49 -15.58 -7.45 4.29
CA SER A 49 -16.85 -7.22 5.00
C SER A 49 -17.35 -5.79 4.87
N ARG A 50 -16.47 -4.81 4.96
CA ARG A 50 -16.82 -3.38 4.84
C ARG A 50 -17.13 -3.01 3.39
N ALA A 51 -16.44 -3.58 2.43
CA ALA A 51 -16.76 -3.41 1.02
C ALA A 51 -18.17 -3.98 0.71
N ALA A 52 -18.47 -5.18 1.22
CA ALA A 52 -19.79 -5.79 1.07
C ALA A 52 -20.90 -4.94 1.69
N GLU A 53 -20.71 -4.46 2.91
CA GLU A 53 -21.65 -3.55 3.59
C GLU A 53 -21.90 -2.27 2.78
N THR A 54 -20.84 -1.66 2.26
CA THR A 54 -20.95 -0.45 1.45
C THR A 54 -21.77 -0.67 0.18
N LEU A 55 -21.55 -1.81 -0.50
CA LEU A 55 -22.29 -2.18 -1.70
C LEU A 55 -23.77 -2.45 -1.41
N LEU A 56 -24.08 -3.19 -0.32
CA LEU A 56 -25.45 -3.47 0.09
C LEU A 56 -26.20 -2.20 0.50
N ASN A 57 -25.55 -1.29 1.20
CA ASN A 57 -26.15 0.01 1.57
C ASN A 57 -26.49 0.86 0.35
N TYR A 58 -25.74 0.76 -0.74
CA TYR A 58 -25.98 1.55 -1.95
C TYR A 58 -26.96 0.89 -2.92
N TYR A 59 -26.74 -0.41 -3.22
CA TYR A 59 -27.53 -1.12 -4.23
C TYR A 59 -28.74 -1.86 -3.64
N GLY A 60 -28.84 -1.95 -2.30
CA GLY A 60 -29.91 -2.65 -1.60
C GLY A 60 -29.54 -4.10 -1.25
N GLU A 61 -30.36 -4.70 -0.34
CA GLU A 61 -30.09 -6.03 0.22
C GLU A 61 -30.12 -7.18 -0.81
N ASN A 62 -30.78 -6.96 -1.95
CA ASN A 62 -30.85 -7.95 -3.04
C ASN A 62 -29.63 -7.93 -3.97
N PHE A 63 -28.68 -7.03 -3.75
CA PHE A 63 -27.47 -6.98 -4.56
C PHE A 63 -26.64 -8.26 -4.38
N PRO A 64 -26.19 -8.93 -5.46
CA PRO A 64 -25.47 -10.20 -5.36
C PRO A 64 -24.00 -9.99 -4.96
N VAL A 65 -23.79 -9.39 -3.76
CA VAL A 65 -22.52 -8.85 -3.31
C VAL A 65 -21.38 -9.87 -3.32
N GLU A 66 -21.64 -11.09 -2.82
CA GLU A 66 -20.59 -12.13 -2.76
C GLU A 66 -20.14 -12.58 -4.16
N ASN A 67 -21.09 -12.76 -5.08
CA ASN A 67 -20.78 -13.09 -6.47
C ASN A 67 -19.98 -11.97 -7.14
N PHE A 68 -20.41 -10.72 -6.93
CA PHE A 68 -19.73 -9.55 -7.47
C PHE A 68 -18.28 -9.45 -6.96
N LEU A 69 -18.06 -9.56 -5.65
CA LEU A 69 -16.72 -9.51 -5.05
C LEU A 69 -15.85 -10.69 -5.51
N GLN A 70 -16.44 -11.87 -5.67
CA GLN A 70 -15.73 -13.03 -6.18
C GLN A 70 -15.30 -12.85 -7.65
N ASP A 71 -16.17 -12.29 -8.49
CA ASP A 71 -15.86 -12.04 -9.90
C ASP A 71 -14.82 -10.93 -10.08
N THR A 72 -14.86 -9.87 -9.26
CA THR A 72 -13.82 -8.84 -9.24
C THR A 72 -12.48 -9.44 -8.86
N ARG A 73 -12.42 -10.30 -7.83
CA ARG A 73 -11.20 -11.00 -7.43
C ARG A 73 -10.66 -11.92 -8.50
N ARG A 74 -11.54 -12.69 -9.18
CA ARG A 74 -11.14 -13.55 -10.32
C ARG A 74 -10.56 -12.71 -11.46
N THR A 75 -11.19 -11.60 -11.78
CA THR A 75 -10.74 -10.70 -12.84
C THR A 75 -9.38 -10.09 -12.49
N PHE A 76 -9.20 -9.64 -11.26
CA PHE A 76 -7.92 -9.13 -10.76
C PHE A 76 -6.81 -10.18 -10.85
N ASN A 77 -7.05 -11.40 -10.35
CA ASN A 77 -6.07 -12.48 -10.40
C ASN A 77 -5.69 -12.85 -11.83
N ARG A 78 -6.67 -12.89 -12.75
CA ARG A 78 -6.42 -13.13 -14.18
C ARG A 78 -5.49 -12.09 -14.78
N TYR A 79 -5.64 -10.80 -14.45
CA TYR A 79 -4.73 -9.75 -14.91
C TYR A 79 -3.32 -9.96 -14.36
N ILE A 80 -3.19 -10.23 -13.06
CA ILE A 80 -1.89 -10.47 -12.43
C ILE A 80 -1.21 -11.69 -13.03
N ASP A 81 -1.92 -12.79 -13.21
CA ASP A 81 -1.35 -14.04 -13.77
C ASP A 81 -0.92 -13.88 -15.24
N THR A 82 -1.57 -12.97 -15.98
CA THR A 82 -1.27 -12.76 -17.41
C THR A 82 -0.21 -11.69 -17.64
N CYS A 83 -0.26 -10.59 -16.89
CA CYS A 83 0.54 -9.39 -17.13
C CYS A 83 1.56 -9.10 -16.03
N GLY A 84 1.50 -9.81 -14.90
CA GLY A 84 2.22 -9.48 -13.67
C GLY A 84 1.58 -8.33 -12.91
N VAL A 85 2.09 -8.08 -11.69
CA VAL A 85 1.66 -6.93 -10.87
C VAL A 85 2.32 -5.66 -11.41
N PRO A 86 1.57 -4.60 -11.75
CA PRO A 86 2.17 -3.37 -12.25
C PRO A 86 2.97 -2.66 -11.16
N ILE A 87 4.26 -2.42 -11.42
CA ILE A 87 5.16 -1.68 -10.51
C ILE A 87 4.94 -0.18 -10.70
N LYS A 88 4.86 0.56 -9.60
CA LYS A 88 4.75 2.03 -9.67
C LYS A 88 6.05 2.68 -10.15
N PRO A 89 5.95 3.79 -10.90
CA PRO A 89 7.13 4.52 -11.38
C PRO A 89 8.03 4.97 -10.23
N GLY A 90 9.33 4.77 -10.38
CA GLY A 90 10.33 5.19 -9.40
C GLY A 90 10.66 4.16 -8.32
N VAL A 91 9.95 3.03 -8.25
CA VAL A 91 10.23 1.95 -7.27
C VAL A 91 11.65 1.41 -7.44
N THR A 92 11.96 0.95 -8.63
CA THR A 92 13.28 0.34 -8.91
C THR A 92 14.41 1.33 -8.68
N GLU A 93 14.25 2.57 -9.13
CA GLU A 93 15.24 3.63 -8.97
C GLU A 93 15.46 4.03 -7.51
N LEU A 94 14.39 4.03 -6.68
CA LEU A 94 14.51 4.29 -5.25
C LEU A 94 15.16 3.10 -4.54
N LEU A 95 14.72 1.88 -4.78
CA LEU A 95 15.27 0.68 -4.16
C LEU A 95 16.76 0.50 -4.48
N MET A 96 17.16 0.70 -5.74
CA MET A 96 18.57 0.67 -6.13
C MET A 96 19.39 1.76 -5.42
N PHE A 97 18.86 2.98 -5.35
CA PHE A 97 19.51 4.07 -4.62
C PHE A 97 19.71 3.72 -3.15
N LEU A 98 18.69 3.20 -2.48
CA LEU A 98 18.76 2.83 -1.06
C LEU A 98 19.84 1.77 -0.81
N LYS A 99 19.86 0.70 -1.61
CA LYS A 99 20.86 -0.36 -1.50
C LYS A 99 22.27 0.16 -1.74
N THR A 100 22.47 0.95 -2.79
CA THR A 100 23.80 1.49 -3.14
C THR A 100 24.34 2.43 -2.04
N ASN A 101 23.46 3.09 -1.30
CA ASN A 101 23.84 4.03 -0.24
C ASN A 101 23.76 3.44 1.19
N GLY A 102 23.62 2.11 1.32
CA GLY A 102 23.68 1.41 2.60
C GLY A 102 22.47 1.60 3.52
N TYR A 103 21.31 1.97 2.97
CA TYR A 103 20.07 2.01 3.75
C TYR A 103 19.57 0.59 4.03
N MET A 104 19.03 0.39 5.22
CA MET A 104 18.23 -0.79 5.54
C MET A 104 16.83 -0.63 4.95
N THR A 105 16.29 -1.71 4.41
CA THR A 105 14.99 -1.68 3.74
C THR A 105 14.08 -2.79 4.24
N ALA A 106 12.81 -2.46 4.51
CA ALA A 106 11.79 -3.46 4.77
C ALA A 106 10.54 -3.20 3.94
N LEU A 107 9.78 -4.26 3.71
CA LEU A 107 8.39 -4.20 3.29
C LEU A 107 7.48 -4.49 4.49
N ALA A 108 6.35 -3.79 4.60
CA ALA A 108 5.34 -3.97 5.64
C ALA A 108 3.95 -3.92 5.00
N SER A 109 3.43 -5.07 4.58
CA SER A 109 2.17 -5.20 3.86
C SER A 109 1.09 -5.86 4.72
N SER A 110 -0.16 -5.42 4.58
CA SER A 110 -1.33 -6.07 5.18
C SER A 110 -1.72 -7.38 4.49
N SER A 111 -1.11 -7.70 3.35
CA SER A 111 -1.32 -8.94 2.61
C SER A 111 -0.57 -10.11 3.23
N ASP A 112 -1.03 -11.34 2.94
CA ASP A 112 -0.40 -12.57 3.41
C ASP A 112 0.97 -12.78 2.77
N ARG A 113 1.90 -13.37 3.52
CA ARG A 113 3.29 -13.61 3.08
C ARG A 113 3.40 -14.32 1.73
N ALA A 114 2.57 -15.31 1.49
CA ALA A 114 2.58 -16.06 0.23
C ALA A 114 2.31 -15.17 -1.00
N ILE A 115 1.39 -14.20 -0.86
CA ILE A 115 1.06 -13.22 -1.90
C ILE A 115 2.23 -12.26 -2.08
N VAL A 116 2.69 -11.65 -0.99
CA VAL A 116 3.79 -10.68 -0.98
C VAL A 116 5.04 -11.25 -1.65
N GLU A 117 5.45 -12.47 -1.27
CA GLU A 117 6.65 -13.09 -1.84
C GLU A 117 6.49 -13.42 -3.33
N LYS A 118 5.29 -13.92 -3.74
CA LYS A 118 4.98 -14.20 -5.15
C LYS A 118 5.14 -12.93 -5.99
N GLU A 119 4.54 -11.83 -5.54
CA GLU A 119 4.52 -10.56 -6.27
C GLU A 119 5.91 -9.91 -6.34
N LEU A 120 6.63 -9.82 -5.22
CA LEU A 120 7.98 -9.26 -5.19
C LEU A 120 8.97 -10.07 -6.05
N LYS A 121 8.85 -11.40 -6.07
CA LYS A 121 9.68 -12.29 -6.88
C LYS A 121 9.35 -12.14 -8.37
N SER A 122 8.07 -12.08 -8.73
CA SER A 122 7.65 -11.88 -10.12
C SER A 122 8.10 -10.53 -10.68
N ALA A 123 8.22 -9.52 -9.83
CA ALA A 123 8.69 -8.18 -10.17
C ALA A 123 10.23 -8.02 -10.11
N ASP A 124 10.98 -9.08 -9.75
CA ASP A 124 12.45 -9.08 -9.54
C ASP A 124 12.94 -8.02 -8.53
N ILE A 125 12.12 -7.66 -7.55
CA ILE A 125 12.47 -6.67 -6.52
C ILE A 125 12.62 -7.24 -5.11
N TYR A 126 12.30 -8.53 -4.88
CA TYR A 126 12.41 -9.20 -3.58
C TYR A 126 13.81 -9.02 -2.95
N LYS A 127 14.87 -9.07 -3.76
CA LYS A 127 16.28 -8.94 -3.35
C LYS A 127 16.65 -7.59 -2.72
N TYR A 128 15.81 -6.58 -2.89
CA TYR A 128 16.06 -5.24 -2.33
C TYR A 128 15.60 -5.10 -0.89
N PHE A 129 14.79 -6.03 -0.35
CA PHE A 129 14.28 -5.95 1.01
C PHE A 129 15.10 -6.81 1.96
N ASP A 130 15.65 -6.20 3.02
CA ASP A 130 16.37 -6.90 4.08
C ASP A 130 15.42 -7.66 4.99
N LYS A 131 14.19 -7.14 5.18
CA LYS A 131 13.11 -7.75 5.95
C LYS A 131 11.76 -7.53 5.27
N ILE A 132 10.87 -8.48 5.49
CA ILE A 132 9.47 -8.42 5.05
C ILE A 132 8.61 -8.78 6.23
N VAL A 133 7.58 -7.97 6.52
CA VAL A 133 6.57 -8.22 7.55
C VAL A 133 5.21 -8.20 6.86
N CYS A 134 4.41 -9.23 7.10
CA CYS A 134 3.15 -9.47 6.39
C CYS A 134 1.96 -9.50 7.36
N GLY A 135 0.74 -9.39 6.80
CA GLY A 135 -0.50 -9.31 7.56
C GLY A 135 -0.78 -10.55 8.42
N ASP A 136 -0.38 -11.73 7.95
CA ASP A 136 -0.50 -13.01 8.68
C ASP A 136 0.49 -13.15 9.84
N GLU A 137 1.38 -12.18 10.04
CA GLU A 137 2.37 -12.16 11.12
C GLU A 137 2.01 -11.20 12.26
N ILE A 138 0.93 -10.42 12.14
CA ILE A 138 0.51 -9.42 13.11
C ILE A 138 -0.86 -9.77 13.69
N THR A 139 -1.13 -9.24 14.88
CA THR A 139 -2.42 -9.41 15.56
C THR A 139 -3.38 -8.26 15.23
N HIS A 140 -2.84 -7.04 15.11
CA HIS A 140 -3.62 -5.83 14.88
C HIS A 140 -3.16 -5.17 13.59
N SER A 141 -4.08 -5.06 12.63
CA SER A 141 -3.82 -4.40 11.35
C SER A 141 -3.83 -2.87 11.47
N LYS A 142 -3.27 -2.17 10.48
CA LYS A 142 -3.31 -0.70 10.35
C LYS A 142 -4.76 -0.19 10.58
N PRO A 143 -4.98 0.84 11.41
CA PRO A 143 -4.02 1.86 11.87
C PRO A 143 -3.22 1.51 13.14
N ASP A 144 -3.24 0.27 13.64
CA ASP A 144 -2.36 -0.15 14.74
C ASP A 144 -0.90 -0.12 14.26
N PRO A 145 0.06 0.37 15.09
CA PRO A 145 1.46 0.47 14.72
C PRO A 145 2.22 -0.86 14.66
N GLU A 146 1.62 -1.99 15.03
CA GLU A 146 2.27 -3.28 15.23
C GLU A 146 3.17 -3.67 14.06
N ILE A 147 2.68 -3.54 12.82
CA ILE A 147 3.42 -3.96 11.63
C ILE A 147 4.73 -3.16 11.44
N PHE A 148 4.69 -1.86 11.66
CA PHE A 148 5.87 -0.99 11.51
C PHE A 148 6.83 -1.14 12.68
N LEU A 149 6.35 -1.33 13.91
CA LEU A 149 7.17 -1.64 15.08
C LEU A 149 7.91 -2.96 14.88
N LYS A 150 7.23 -3.97 14.33
CA LYS A 150 7.83 -5.26 14.01
C LYS A 150 8.90 -5.13 12.92
N ALA A 151 8.66 -4.33 11.88
CA ALA A 151 9.64 -4.06 10.82
C ALA A 151 10.90 -3.35 11.35
N VAL A 152 10.73 -2.30 12.18
CA VAL A 152 11.85 -1.60 12.84
C VAL A 152 12.66 -2.57 13.70
N SER A 153 11.98 -3.40 14.51
CA SER A 153 12.62 -4.40 15.37
C SER A 153 13.39 -5.45 14.55
N ALA A 154 12.79 -5.98 13.49
CA ALA A 154 13.41 -6.99 12.62
C ALA A 154 14.67 -6.48 11.93
N LEU A 155 14.72 -5.18 11.60
CA LEU A 155 15.90 -4.50 11.05
C LEU A 155 16.92 -4.07 12.13
N LYS A 156 16.58 -4.24 13.41
CA LYS A 156 17.38 -3.74 14.55
C LYS A 156 17.67 -2.22 14.44
N SER A 157 16.73 -1.49 13.86
CA SER A 157 16.83 -0.05 13.65
C SER A 157 16.22 0.74 14.82
N GLN A 158 16.44 2.06 14.82
CA GLN A 158 15.80 2.96 15.77
C GLN A 158 14.64 3.70 15.09
N LYS A 159 13.54 3.92 15.83
CA LYS A 159 12.36 4.62 15.30
C LYS A 159 12.71 5.98 14.70
N ARG A 160 13.55 6.76 15.37
CA ARG A 160 14.00 8.10 14.93
C ARG A 160 14.87 8.10 13.66
N GLU A 161 15.38 6.94 13.27
CA GLU A 161 16.22 6.73 12.08
C GLU A 161 15.46 6.01 10.98
N SER A 162 14.17 5.70 11.23
CA SER A 162 13.30 4.96 10.33
C SER A 162 12.23 5.88 9.73
N MET A 163 11.94 5.65 8.47
CA MET A 163 10.78 6.26 7.80
C MET A 163 9.91 5.17 7.17
N VAL A 164 8.63 5.46 7.06
CA VAL A 164 7.64 4.65 6.35
C VAL A 164 7.18 5.42 5.13
N ILE A 165 7.07 4.76 3.99
CA ILE A 165 6.43 5.28 2.77
C ILE A 165 5.09 4.58 2.62
N GLU A 166 4.02 5.36 2.52
CA GLU A 166 2.63 4.93 2.54
C GLU A 166 1.76 5.80 1.63
N ASP A 167 0.62 5.29 1.21
CA ASP A 167 -0.37 6.03 0.42
C ASP A 167 -1.73 6.17 1.15
N SER A 168 -1.98 5.35 2.17
CA SER A 168 -3.25 5.26 2.90
C SER A 168 -3.26 6.03 4.22
N TYR A 169 -4.44 6.53 4.62
CA TYR A 169 -4.59 7.23 5.89
C TYR A 169 -4.37 6.30 7.11
N ASN A 170 -4.84 5.06 7.02
CA ASN A 170 -4.65 4.08 8.10
C ASN A 170 -3.18 3.72 8.28
N GLY A 171 -2.43 3.54 7.17
CA GLY A 171 -1.02 3.24 7.25
C GLY A 171 -0.20 4.43 7.76
N LEU A 172 -0.53 5.66 7.34
CA LEU A 172 0.12 6.86 7.87
C LEU A 172 -0.15 7.05 9.36
N GLN A 173 -1.38 6.78 9.81
CA GLN A 173 -1.70 6.80 11.24
C GLN A 173 -0.90 5.74 12.01
N ALA A 174 -0.76 4.53 11.46
CA ALA A 174 0.07 3.48 12.04
C ALA A 174 1.54 3.91 12.15
N ALA A 175 2.10 4.56 11.11
CA ALA A 175 3.47 5.06 11.11
C ALA A 175 3.69 6.15 12.18
N LEU A 176 2.77 7.11 12.27
CA LEU A 176 2.79 8.15 13.31
C LEU A 176 2.72 7.53 14.71
N SER A 177 1.81 6.58 14.92
CA SER A 177 1.65 5.87 16.21
C SER A 177 2.88 5.02 16.56
N ALA A 178 3.60 4.49 15.56
CA ALA A 178 4.87 3.82 15.75
C ALA A 178 6.01 4.75 16.18
N GLY A 179 5.86 6.06 15.98
CA GLY A 179 6.89 7.06 16.26
C GLY A 179 8.02 7.07 15.23
N VAL A 180 7.73 6.73 13.98
CA VAL A 180 8.64 6.80 12.84
C VAL A 180 8.27 7.97 11.93
N THR A 181 9.20 8.42 11.08
CA THR A 181 8.90 9.46 10.10
C THR A 181 7.91 8.94 9.07
N ALA A 182 6.71 9.52 9.01
CA ALA A 182 5.68 9.15 8.04
C ALA A 182 5.81 9.98 6.76
N VAL A 183 5.87 9.29 5.62
CA VAL A 183 5.96 9.88 4.28
C VAL A 183 4.80 9.36 3.45
N MET A 184 3.98 10.27 2.95
CA MET A 184 2.91 9.97 2.01
C MET A 184 3.39 10.13 0.57
N VAL A 185 3.16 9.11 -0.23
CA VAL A 185 3.18 9.19 -1.70
C VAL A 185 1.75 8.89 -2.17
N PRO A 186 0.93 9.93 -2.46
CA PRO A 186 -0.46 9.74 -2.78
C PRO A 186 -0.67 8.81 -3.99
N ASP A 187 -1.61 7.87 -3.88
CA ASP A 187 -2.09 7.08 -5.01
C ASP A 187 -3.53 7.47 -5.36
N MET A 188 -4.52 6.71 -4.88
CA MET A 188 -5.95 7.01 -5.10
C MET A 188 -6.48 8.04 -4.10
N LEU A 189 -5.89 8.12 -2.90
CA LEU A 189 -6.29 9.05 -1.86
C LEU A 189 -5.42 10.30 -1.86
N PRO A 190 -6.01 11.53 -1.87
CA PRO A 190 -5.25 12.76 -1.83
C PRO A 190 -4.70 13.05 -0.43
N ALA A 191 -3.60 13.80 -0.35
CA ALA A 191 -3.14 14.35 0.92
C ALA A 191 -4.10 15.46 1.39
N THR A 192 -4.68 15.31 2.58
CA THR A 192 -5.55 16.34 3.17
C THR A 192 -4.74 17.33 4.01
N LYS A 193 -5.32 18.53 4.26
CA LYS A 193 -4.68 19.54 5.12
C LYS A 193 -4.52 19.04 6.56
N GLU A 194 -5.49 18.28 7.05
CA GLU A 194 -5.49 17.67 8.38
C GLU A 194 -4.32 16.69 8.50
N LEU A 195 -4.12 15.85 7.49
CA LEU A 195 -3.02 14.90 7.45
C LEU A 195 -1.65 15.60 7.45
N ILE A 196 -1.49 16.64 6.63
CA ILE A 196 -0.25 17.44 6.60
C ILE A 196 0.02 18.07 7.96
N GLY A 197 -1.03 18.52 8.66
CA GLY A 197 -0.96 19.09 10.02
C GLY A 197 -0.44 18.10 11.08
N THR A 198 -0.48 16.79 10.85
CA THR A 198 0.08 15.78 11.78
C THR A 198 1.59 15.61 11.69
N GLY A 199 2.26 16.27 10.74
CA GLY A 199 3.71 16.16 10.51
C GLY A 199 4.09 15.13 9.44
N VAL A 200 3.10 14.53 8.75
CA VAL A 200 3.33 13.67 7.57
C VAL A 200 3.99 14.49 6.46
N LYS A 201 5.04 13.95 5.88
CA LYS A 201 5.72 14.56 4.72
C LYS A 201 5.11 14.01 3.44
N VAL A 202 4.68 14.88 2.54
CA VAL A 202 4.01 14.49 1.29
C VAL A 202 4.95 14.70 0.11
N PHE A 203 5.11 13.66 -0.72
CA PHE A 203 5.86 13.72 -1.96
C PHE A 203 5.00 13.24 -3.11
N PRO A 204 5.09 13.85 -4.30
CA PRO A 204 4.21 13.52 -5.42
C PRO A 204 4.49 12.11 -6.00
N ASN A 205 5.69 11.56 -5.78
CA ASN A 205 6.10 10.24 -6.27
C ASN A 205 7.38 9.76 -5.58
N LEU A 206 7.76 8.51 -5.81
CA LEU A 206 8.96 7.90 -5.21
C LEU A 206 10.28 8.51 -5.69
N LEU A 207 10.34 9.06 -6.90
CA LEU A 207 11.54 9.78 -7.39
C LEU A 207 11.78 11.06 -6.58
N SER A 208 10.72 11.76 -6.18
CA SER A 208 10.82 12.93 -5.29
C SER A 208 11.28 12.54 -3.89
N VAL A 209 10.85 11.39 -3.36
CA VAL A 209 11.38 10.81 -2.11
C VAL A 209 12.88 10.53 -2.23
N LYS A 210 13.31 9.89 -3.33
CA LYS A 210 14.73 9.64 -3.61
C LYS A 210 15.56 10.92 -3.60
N ILE A 211 15.08 11.98 -4.26
CA ILE A 211 15.76 13.29 -4.27
C ILE A 211 15.86 13.86 -2.88
N ALA A 212 14.75 13.83 -2.11
CA ALA A 212 14.72 14.35 -0.76
C ALA A 212 15.67 13.62 0.22
N LEU A 213 15.80 12.29 0.07
CA LEU A 213 16.78 11.49 0.82
C LEU A 213 18.23 11.87 0.44
N LYS A 214 18.52 11.99 -0.86
CA LYS A 214 19.83 12.39 -1.36
C LYS A 214 20.26 13.78 -0.83
N GLU A 215 19.29 14.67 -0.67
CA GLU A 215 19.52 16.05 -0.18
C GLU A 215 19.39 16.18 1.35
N ASN A 216 19.22 15.09 2.09
CA ASN A 216 18.99 15.06 3.55
C ASN A 216 17.81 15.95 4.01
N LYS A 217 16.77 16.09 3.19
CA LYS A 217 15.56 16.86 3.50
C LYS A 217 14.54 16.09 4.34
N ILE A 218 14.69 14.78 4.47
CA ILE A 218 13.89 13.93 5.36
C ILE A 218 14.72 13.67 6.62
N LYS A 219 14.28 14.23 7.74
CA LYS A 219 14.95 14.11 9.05
C LYS A 219 14.07 13.32 9.99
#